data_a57ee6548093064b8a0ad9a15e6763d7
#
_entry.id   a57ee6548093064b8a0ad9a15e6763d7
#
_cell.length_a   1.000
_cell.length_b   1.000
_cell.length_c   1.000
_cell.angle_alpha   90.00
_cell.angle_beta   90.00
_cell.angle_gamma   90.00
#
_symmetry.space_group_name_H-M   'P 1'
#
loop_
_entity.id
_entity.type
_entity.pdbx_description
1 polymer ?
#
loop_
_entity_poly.entity_id
_entity_poly.type
_entity_poly.pdbx_seq_one_letter_code
_entity_poly.pdbx_strand_id
1 'polypeptide(L)'
;VVKTAIGDFLQVSQSGDLMCLMDGDDTHKPRFIHGMLAKITREKQCVIASRYQPGARVQGLQASRKLFSDGARLYYTLVLHVPGVKDYTCGYRVYTRPALQAGVARYGQALVEKKSFACMMELLYKLYRCGCTFAEVPFTLYYDSKEGESKMNLGKTIRDSFLTALRLRVRG
;
A
#
# COMPACT_ATOMS: atom_id res chain seq x y z
N VAL A 1 3.42 -5.85 -12.75
CA VAL A 1 2.09 -6.24 -12.23
C VAL A 1 1.29 -5.00 -11.81
N VAL A 2 1.63 -4.27 -10.70
CA VAL A 2 0.81 -3.12 -10.20
C VAL A 2 0.61 -2.06 -11.28
N LYS A 3 1.68 -1.65 -11.97
CA LYS A 3 1.63 -0.64 -13.05
C LYS A 3 0.71 -1.07 -14.21
N THR A 4 0.82 -2.32 -14.66
CA THR A 4 -0.04 -2.88 -15.71
C THR A 4 -1.49 -2.87 -15.26
N ALA A 5 -1.77 -3.40 -14.05
CA ALA A 5 -3.11 -3.43 -13.49
C ALA A 5 -3.76 -2.03 -13.38
N ILE A 6 -3.00 -0.98 -13.03
CA ILE A 6 -3.50 0.40 -13.04
C ILE A 6 -3.85 0.83 -14.47
N GLY A 7 -2.99 0.54 -15.45
CA GLY A 7 -3.23 0.87 -16.84
C GLY A 7 -4.49 0.22 -17.39
N ASP A 8 -4.62 -1.10 -17.19
CA ASP A 8 -5.76 -1.89 -17.63
C ASP A 8 -7.06 -1.42 -16.95
N PHE A 9 -7.01 -1.19 -15.64
CA PHE A 9 -8.15 -0.66 -14.90
C PHE A 9 -8.63 0.66 -15.49
N LEU A 10 -7.73 1.62 -15.75
CA LEU A 10 -8.11 2.92 -16.26
C LEU A 10 -8.68 2.87 -17.70
N GLN A 11 -8.31 1.85 -18.49
CA GLN A 11 -8.85 1.66 -19.85
C GLN A 11 -10.29 1.13 -19.82
N VAL A 12 -10.61 0.19 -18.91
CA VAL A 12 -11.90 -0.51 -18.91
C VAL A 12 -12.90 0.04 -17.91
N SER A 13 -12.44 0.76 -16.87
CA SER A 13 -13.30 1.23 -15.77
C SER A 13 -14.11 2.47 -16.16
N GLN A 14 -15.26 2.62 -15.48
CA GLN A 14 -16.14 3.77 -15.57
C GLN A 14 -16.03 4.69 -14.35
N SER A 15 -16.73 5.84 -14.39
CA SER A 15 -16.83 6.72 -13.24
C SER A 15 -17.53 6.01 -12.09
N GLY A 16 -16.90 6.03 -10.90
CA GLY A 16 -17.41 5.33 -9.71
C GLY A 16 -16.77 3.97 -9.46
N ASP A 17 -16.09 3.38 -10.44
CA ASP A 17 -15.39 2.11 -10.25
C ASP A 17 -14.20 2.26 -9.31
N LEU A 18 -13.93 1.20 -8.57
CA LEU A 18 -12.86 1.11 -7.58
C LEU A 18 -11.90 -0.02 -7.94
N MET A 19 -10.62 0.23 -7.80
CA MET A 19 -9.58 -0.78 -7.95
C MET A 19 -9.17 -1.31 -6.58
N CYS A 20 -9.32 -2.62 -6.37
CA CYS A 20 -8.81 -3.30 -5.18
C CYS A 20 -7.55 -4.09 -5.53
N LEU A 21 -6.46 -3.80 -4.84
CA LEU A 21 -5.24 -4.61 -4.87
C LEU A 21 -5.19 -5.49 -3.61
N MET A 22 -4.85 -6.76 -3.80
CA MET A 22 -4.62 -7.71 -2.70
C MET A 22 -3.65 -8.79 -3.15
N ASP A 23 -2.94 -9.40 -2.19
CA ASP A 23 -2.07 -10.54 -2.47
C ASP A 23 -2.92 -11.80 -2.72
N GLY A 24 -2.49 -12.65 -3.65
CA GLY A 24 -3.19 -13.88 -4.03
C GLY A 24 -2.72 -15.13 -3.26
N ASP A 25 -1.98 -14.95 -2.16
CA ASP A 25 -1.42 -16.03 -1.32
C ASP A 25 -2.27 -16.35 -0.08
N ASP A 26 -3.54 -15.98 -0.11
CA ASP A 26 -4.54 -16.16 0.95
C ASP A 26 -4.23 -15.45 2.29
N THR A 27 -3.20 -14.64 2.35
CA THR A 27 -2.90 -13.81 3.54
C THR A 27 -3.86 -12.62 3.68
N HIS A 28 -4.44 -12.15 2.58
CA HIS A 28 -5.42 -11.08 2.49
C HIS A 28 -6.83 -11.65 2.25
N LYS A 29 -7.66 -11.69 3.28
CA LYS A 29 -9.02 -12.25 3.15
C LYS A 29 -10.00 -11.22 2.55
N PRO A 30 -10.82 -11.58 1.52
CA PRO A 30 -11.75 -10.65 0.85
C PRO A 30 -12.78 -10.00 1.77
N ARG A 31 -13.12 -10.61 2.90
CA ARG A 31 -14.10 -10.09 3.88
C ARG A 31 -13.78 -8.67 4.38
N PHE A 32 -12.53 -8.24 4.33
CA PHE A 32 -12.14 -6.89 4.75
C PHE A 32 -12.46 -5.81 3.71
N ILE A 33 -12.76 -6.18 2.47
CA ILE A 33 -13.11 -5.24 1.39
C ILE A 33 -14.31 -4.39 1.79
N HIS A 34 -15.37 -4.97 2.39
CA HIS A 34 -16.55 -4.22 2.80
C HIS A 34 -16.21 -3.05 3.74
N GLY A 35 -15.35 -3.28 4.74
CA GLY A 35 -14.90 -2.23 5.64
C GLY A 35 -14.07 -1.15 4.92
N MET A 36 -13.32 -1.53 3.88
CA MET A 36 -12.55 -0.58 3.07
C MET A 36 -13.49 0.26 2.20
N LEU A 37 -14.47 -0.35 1.53
CA LEU A 37 -15.45 0.35 0.70
C LEU A 37 -16.25 1.37 1.50
N ALA A 38 -16.63 1.03 2.73
CA ALA A 38 -17.37 1.93 3.63
C ALA A 38 -16.56 3.18 4.02
N LYS A 39 -15.24 3.19 3.83
CA LYS A 39 -14.35 4.33 4.10
C LYS A 39 -14.03 5.16 2.84
N ILE A 40 -14.39 4.68 1.65
CA ILE A 40 -14.26 5.48 0.42
C ILE A 40 -15.29 6.61 0.45
N THR A 41 -14.81 7.83 0.30
CA THR A 41 -15.63 9.05 0.21
C THR A 41 -15.02 9.98 -0.84
N ARG A 42 -15.66 11.11 -1.12
CA ARG A 42 -15.06 12.16 -1.95
C ARG A 42 -13.75 12.68 -1.37
N GLU A 43 -13.64 12.68 -0.04
CA GLU A 43 -12.45 13.13 0.68
C GLU A 43 -11.42 12.01 0.88
N LYS A 44 -11.82 10.74 0.89
CA LYS A 44 -10.95 9.57 1.11
C LYS A 44 -10.90 8.71 -0.13
N GLN A 45 -9.91 8.96 -0.97
CA GLN A 45 -9.80 8.37 -2.31
C GLN A 45 -8.98 7.08 -2.34
N CYS A 46 -8.25 6.80 -1.26
CA CYS A 46 -7.51 5.56 -1.09
C CYS A 46 -7.70 5.01 0.33
N VAL A 47 -8.03 3.73 0.44
CA VAL A 47 -8.18 3.04 1.73
C VAL A 47 -7.22 1.89 1.82
N ILE A 48 -6.51 1.81 2.94
CA ILE A 48 -5.48 0.80 3.23
C ILE A 48 -5.99 -0.13 4.32
N ALA A 49 -5.93 -1.43 4.08
CA ALA A 49 -6.06 -2.42 5.15
C ALA A 49 -4.76 -2.39 5.97
N SER A 50 -4.84 -1.87 7.19
CA SER A 50 -3.67 -1.52 8.01
C SER A 50 -3.47 -2.52 9.14
N ARG A 51 -2.23 -2.94 9.32
CA ARG A 51 -1.79 -3.77 10.45
C ARG A 51 -1.62 -2.97 11.75
N TYR A 52 -1.75 -1.65 11.67
CA TYR A 52 -1.43 -0.71 12.75
C TYR A 52 -2.64 0.07 13.27
N GLN A 53 -3.83 -0.24 12.78
CA GLN A 53 -5.06 0.35 13.32
C GLN A 53 -5.57 -0.44 14.54
N PRO A 54 -6.25 0.22 15.49
CA PRO A 54 -6.88 -0.48 16.61
C PRO A 54 -7.79 -1.62 16.10
N GLY A 55 -7.63 -2.81 16.66
CA GLY A 55 -8.34 -4.02 16.23
C GLY A 55 -7.63 -4.85 15.15
N ALA A 56 -6.56 -4.33 14.54
CA ALA A 56 -5.74 -5.12 13.63
C ALA A 56 -4.99 -6.23 14.36
N ARG A 57 -4.78 -7.36 13.67
CA ARG A 57 -4.03 -8.50 14.19
C ARG A 57 -3.07 -9.03 13.12
N VAL A 58 -1.93 -9.55 13.55
CA VAL A 58 -0.99 -10.29 12.71
C VAL A 58 -0.77 -11.64 13.35
N GLN A 59 -1.21 -12.70 12.69
CA GLN A 59 -1.12 -14.08 13.17
C GLN A 59 0.04 -14.79 12.45
N GLY A 60 0.79 -15.64 13.18
CA GLY A 60 1.89 -16.42 12.62
C GLY A 60 3.18 -15.63 12.33
N LEU A 61 3.29 -14.38 12.73
CA LEU A 61 4.51 -13.59 12.50
C LEU A 61 5.51 -13.75 13.66
N GLN A 62 6.75 -14.08 13.32
CA GLN A 62 7.85 -14.14 14.30
C GLN A 62 8.12 -12.75 14.93
N ALA A 63 8.46 -12.73 16.24
CA ALA A 63 8.69 -11.49 16.98
C ALA A 63 9.78 -10.59 16.37
N SER A 64 10.86 -11.15 15.83
CA SER A 64 11.92 -10.42 15.14
C SER A 64 11.40 -9.68 13.91
N ARG A 65 10.54 -10.32 13.09
CA ARG A 65 9.92 -9.68 11.91
C ARG A 65 8.96 -8.57 12.31
N LYS A 66 8.26 -8.71 13.43
CA LYS A 66 7.40 -7.67 13.98
C LYS A 66 8.21 -6.44 14.35
N LEU A 67 9.34 -6.60 15.03
CA LEU A 67 10.23 -5.49 15.42
C LEU A 67 10.74 -4.73 14.18
N PHE A 68 11.19 -5.44 13.13
CA PHE A 68 11.59 -4.81 11.87
C PHE A 68 10.44 -4.05 11.18
N SER A 69 9.23 -4.60 11.23
CA SER A 69 8.03 -3.97 10.66
C SER A 69 7.68 -2.67 11.40
N ASP A 70 7.77 -2.67 12.73
CA ASP A 70 7.49 -1.50 13.55
C ASP A 70 8.57 -0.40 13.36
N GLY A 71 9.84 -0.78 13.25
CA GLY A 71 10.93 0.14 12.94
C GLY A 71 10.78 0.76 11.55
N ALA A 72 10.43 -0.03 10.55
CA ALA A 72 10.16 0.46 9.19
C ALA A 72 8.94 1.42 9.16
N ARG A 73 7.87 1.10 9.89
CA ARG A 73 6.72 2.00 10.05
C ARG A 73 7.14 3.36 10.61
N LEU A 74 7.89 3.36 11.70
CA LEU A 74 8.36 4.61 12.33
C LEU A 74 9.19 5.43 11.33
N TYR A 75 10.13 4.80 10.65
CA TYR A 75 10.96 5.46 9.63
C TYR A 75 10.12 6.08 8.51
N TYR A 76 9.19 5.34 7.91
CA TYR A 76 8.36 5.88 6.81
C TYR A 76 7.44 6.99 7.30
N THR A 77 6.90 6.89 8.51
CA THR A 77 6.09 7.96 9.10
C THR A 77 6.90 9.24 9.27
N LEU A 78 8.16 9.14 9.72
CA LEU A 78 9.03 10.31 9.89
C LEU A 78 9.48 10.90 8.54
N VAL A 79 9.89 10.04 7.60
CA VAL A 79 10.47 10.49 6.33
C VAL A 79 9.39 10.97 5.36
N LEU A 80 8.32 10.22 5.16
CA LEU A 80 7.29 10.55 4.16
C LEU A 80 6.16 11.40 4.72
N HIS A 81 5.82 11.22 5.97
CA HIS A 81 4.82 12.00 6.71
C HIS A 81 3.52 12.21 5.94
N VAL A 82 2.84 11.10 5.57
CA VAL A 82 1.53 11.16 4.91
C VAL A 82 0.42 11.14 5.97
N PRO A 83 -0.40 12.21 6.08
CA PRO A 83 -1.46 12.28 7.08
C PRO A 83 -2.43 11.11 7.00
N GLY A 84 -2.77 10.51 8.15
CA GLY A 84 -3.74 9.42 8.24
C GLY A 84 -3.19 8.04 7.85
N VAL A 85 -1.90 7.93 7.49
CA VAL A 85 -1.26 6.67 7.10
C VAL A 85 -0.27 6.19 8.16
N LYS A 86 -0.44 4.94 8.58
CA LYS A 86 0.49 4.19 9.45
C LYS A 86 1.11 3.01 8.73
N ASP A 87 0.43 2.43 7.73
CA ASP A 87 0.88 1.26 6.98
C ASP A 87 1.28 1.61 5.53
N TYR A 88 2.56 1.92 5.36
CA TYR A 88 3.13 2.32 4.06
C TYR A 88 3.37 1.14 3.11
N THR A 89 3.46 -0.08 3.62
CA THR A 89 3.96 -1.25 2.86
C THR A 89 2.89 -2.30 2.57
N CYS A 90 1.73 -2.27 3.24
CA CYS A 90 0.65 -3.19 2.95
C CYS A 90 0.16 -3.02 1.50
N GLY A 91 0.03 -4.15 0.79
CA GLY A 91 -0.48 -4.20 -0.58
C GLY A 91 -2.01 -4.24 -0.69
N TYR A 92 -2.70 -4.49 0.41
CA TYR A 92 -4.14 -4.58 0.43
C TYR A 92 -4.78 -3.19 0.48
N ARG A 93 -5.20 -2.69 -0.67
CA ARG A 93 -5.67 -1.31 -0.83
C ARG A 93 -6.81 -1.20 -1.82
N VAL A 94 -7.70 -0.23 -1.57
CA VAL A 94 -8.73 0.19 -2.53
C VAL A 94 -8.43 1.61 -2.98
N TYR A 95 -8.53 1.85 -4.27
CA TYR A 95 -8.29 3.14 -4.92
C TYR A 95 -9.52 3.56 -5.72
N THR A 96 -9.85 4.82 -5.69
CA THR A 96 -10.81 5.40 -6.63
C THR A 96 -10.15 5.63 -8.00
N ARG A 97 -10.95 5.57 -9.06
CA ARG A 97 -10.49 5.89 -10.41
C ARG A 97 -9.86 7.29 -10.51
N PRO A 98 -10.48 8.36 -9.97
CA PRO A 98 -9.88 9.71 -10.02
C PRO A 98 -8.51 9.80 -9.35
N ALA A 99 -8.27 9.09 -8.23
CA ALA A 99 -6.96 9.07 -7.59
C ALA A 99 -5.88 8.49 -8.52
N LEU A 100 -6.17 7.36 -9.16
CA LEU A 100 -5.24 6.73 -10.09
C LEU A 100 -5.04 7.55 -11.36
N GLN A 101 -6.09 8.19 -11.88
CA GLN A 101 -5.99 9.11 -13.02
C GLN A 101 -5.08 10.30 -12.72
N ALA A 102 -5.24 10.93 -11.54
CA ALA A 102 -4.38 12.04 -11.12
C ALA A 102 -2.91 11.60 -11.03
N GLY A 103 -2.66 10.39 -10.51
CA GLY A 103 -1.32 9.81 -10.46
C GLY A 103 -0.72 9.59 -11.85
N VAL A 104 -1.47 8.97 -12.76
CA VAL A 104 -1.02 8.73 -14.14
C VAL A 104 -0.84 10.03 -14.91
N ALA A 105 -1.74 11.00 -14.76
CA ALA A 105 -1.64 12.30 -15.41
C ALA A 105 -0.35 13.05 -15.00
N ARG A 106 0.05 12.95 -13.72
CA ARG A 106 1.25 13.65 -13.22
C ARG A 106 2.55 12.90 -13.50
N TYR A 107 2.57 11.57 -13.32
CA TYR A 107 3.79 10.79 -13.35
C TYR A 107 3.91 9.84 -14.55
N GLY A 108 2.83 9.63 -15.30
CA GLY A 108 2.82 8.72 -16.46
C GLY A 108 3.37 7.35 -16.11
N GLN A 109 4.32 6.91 -16.90
CA GLN A 109 5.01 5.63 -16.72
C GLN A 109 5.86 5.56 -15.44
N ALA A 110 6.22 6.69 -14.85
CA ALA A 110 6.98 6.79 -13.61
C ALA A 110 6.12 6.73 -12.34
N LEU A 111 4.78 6.56 -12.44
CA LEU A 111 3.92 6.43 -11.26
C LEU A 111 4.34 5.26 -10.36
N VAL A 112 4.72 4.13 -10.97
CA VAL A 112 5.26 2.94 -10.29
C VAL A 112 6.50 2.46 -11.01
N GLU A 113 7.68 2.72 -10.45
CA GLU A 113 8.98 2.32 -11.01
C GLU A 113 9.57 1.11 -10.29
N LYS A 114 9.25 0.95 -9.00
CA LYS A 114 9.80 -0.13 -8.19
C LYS A 114 9.10 -1.46 -8.49
N LYS A 115 9.88 -2.55 -8.51
CA LYS A 115 9.38 -3.92 -8.72
C LYS A 115 9.17 -4.70 -7.42
N SER A 116 9.72 -4.20 -6.30
CA SER A 116 9.61 -4.80 -4.97
C SER A 116 8.43 -4.24 -4.19
N PHE A 117 8.24 -4.67 -2.94
CA PHE A 117 7.24 -4.10 -2.02
C PHE A 117 7.35 -2.58 -1.84
N ALA A 118 8.49 -1.97 -2.17
CA ALA A 118 8.66 -0.52 -2.20
C ALA A 118 7.71 0.17 -3.21
N CYS A 119 7.17 -0.56 -4.21
CA CYS A 119 6.20 -0.01 -5.16
C CYS A 119 4.92 0.48 -4.47
N MET A 120 4.48 -0.18 -3.39
CA MET A 120 3.28 0.22 -2.66
C MET A 120 3.47 1.54 -1.91
N MET A 121 4.66 1.73 -1.33
CA MET A 121 5.05 2.98 -0.69
C MET A 121 5.26 4.10 -1.71
N GLU A 122 5.89 3.78 -2.85
CA GLU A 122 6.09 4.72 -3.95
C GLU A 122 4.74 5.23 -4.50
N LEU A 123 3.83 4.32 -4.84
CA LEU A 123 2.48 4.67 -5.32
C LEU A 123 1.74 5.54 -4.31
N LEU A 124 1.74 5.15 -3.03
CA LEU A 124 1.10 5.89 -1.96
C LEU A 124 1.62 7.33 -1.89
N TYR A 125 2.94 7.51 -1.85
CA TYR A 125 3.53 8.84 -1.72
C TYR A 125 3.29 9.71 -2.96
N LYS A 126 3.39 9.14 -4.17
CA LYS A 126 3.10 9.86 -5.42
C LYS A 126 1.63 10.27 -5.52
N LEU A 127 0.69 9.42 -5.10
CA LEU A 127 -0.73 9.80 -5.01
C LEU A 127 -0.96 10.90 -3.96
N TYR A 128 -0.30 10.83 -2.80
CA TYR A 128 -0.32 11.92 -1.83
C TYR A 128 0.14 13.25 -2.44
N ARG A 129 1.21 13.24 -3.24
CA ARG A 129 1.70 14.42 -3.95
C ARG A 129 0.76 14.93 -5.05
N CYS A 130 -0.19 14.11 -5.47
CA CYS A 130 -1.31 14.51 -6.34
C CYS A 130 -2.52 15.07 -5.57
N GLY A 131 -2.43 15.24 -4.24
CA GLY A 131 -3.52 15.72 -3.40
C GLY A 131 -4.48 14.62 -2.93
N CYS A 132 -4.20 13.33 -3.22
CA CYS A 132 -5.03 12.24 -2.73
C CYS A 132 -4.93 12.12 -1.21
N THR A 133 -6.04 11.81 -0.58
CA THR A 133 -6.15 11.56 0.85
C THR A 133 -6.46 10.10 1.15
N PHE A 134 -6.10 9.68 2.35
CA PHE A 134 -6.07 8.28 2.75
C PHE A 134 -6.94 8.03 3.97
N ALA A 135 -7.47 6.81 4.06
CA ALA A 135 -8.01 6.25 5.29
C ALA A 135 -7.42 4.86 5.51
N GLU A 136 -7.47 4.39 6.73
CA GLU A 136 -7.05 3.04 7.09
C GLU A 136 -8.16 2.31 7.82
N VAL A 137 -8.27 1.01 7.58
CA VAL A 137 -9.14 0.10 8.32
C VAL A 137 -8.30 -1.02 8.95
N PRO A 138 -8.65 -1.51 10.14
CA PRO A 138 -7.97 -2.66 10.71
C PRO A 138 -8.26 -3.92 9.90
N PHE A 139 -7.26 -4.79 9.77
CA PHE A 139 -7.47 -6.13 9.24
C PHE A 139 -6.62 -7.15 9.98
N THR A 140 -6.95 -8.44 9.82
CA THR A 140 -6.12 -9.52 10.32
C THR A 140 -5.31 -10.10 9.18
N LEU A 141 -3.98 -10.04 9.30
CA LEU A 141 -3.06 -10.66 8.36
C LEU A 141 -2.72 -12.07 8.85
N TYR A 142 -2.94 -13.06 7.98
CA TYR A 142 -2.74 -14.47 8.29
C TYR A 142 -1.46 -14.98 7.64
N TYR A 143 -0.35 -14.97 8.37
CA TYR A 143 0.92 -15.52 7.87
C TYR A 143 0.92 -17.05 7.84
N ASP A 144 0.12 -17.69 8.71
CA ASP A 144 0.03 -19.15 8.79
C ASP A 144 -0.58 -19.79 7.52
N SER A 145 -1.32 -18.99 6.73
CA SER A 145 -1.90 -19.43 5.45
C SER A 145 -0.87 -19.45 4.32
N LYS A 146 0.34 -18.93 4.53
CA LYS A 146 1.34 -18.85 3.49
C LYS A 146 2.09 -20.15 3.34
N GLU A 147 1.81 -20.89 2.26
CA GLU A 147 2.59 -22.07 1.88
C GLU A 147 3.97 -21.66 1.32
N GLY A 148 5.04 -22.24 1.88
CA GLY A 148 6.41 -22.09 1.42
C GLY A 148 7.23 -20.98 2.08
N GLU A 149 8.57 -21.12 1.98
CA GLU A 149 9.51 -20.15 2.52
C GLU A 149 9.57 -18.88 1.66
N SER A 150 9.68 -17.74 2.32
CA SER A 150 9.87 -16.47 1.63
C SER A 150 11.27 -16.40 1.01
N LYS A 151 11.37 -16.48 -0.31
CA LYS A 151 12.62 -16.34 -1.08
C LYS A 151 13.17 -14.90 -1.10
N MET A 152 12.61 -13.99 -0.31
CA MET A 152 12.95 -12.58 -0.29
C MET A 152 14.25 -12.34 0.50
N ASN A 153 15.24 -11.73 -0.13
CA ASN A 153 16.41 -11.22 0.58
C ASN A 153 16.00 -9.99 1.41
N LEU A 154 15.73 -10.24 2.71
CA LEU A 154 15.16 -9.26 3.63
C LEU A 154 16.05 -8.02 3.75
N GLY A 155 17.37 -8.20 3.88
CA GLY A 155 18.33 -7.08 4.04
C GLY A 155 18.36 -6.16 2.82
N LYS A 156 18.42 -6.73 1.62
CA LYS A 156 18.38 -5.96 0.37
C LYS A 156 17.06 -5.21 0.22
N THR A 157 15.94 -5.87 0.49
CA THR A 157 14.60 -5.28 0.38
C THR A 157 14.42 -4.11 1.37
N ILE A 158 14.86 -4.27 2.62
CA ILE A 158 14.82 -3.21 3.62
C ILE A 158 15.65 -2.02 3.15
N ARG A 159 16.92 -2.21 2.79
CA ARG A 159 17.79 -1.13 2.32
C ARG A 159 17.20 -0.39 1.13
N ASP A 160 16.72 -1.11 0.12
CA ASP A 160 16.14 -0.52 -1.09
C ASP A 160 14.87 0.27 -0.78
N SER A 161 14.06 -0.18 0.16
CA SER A 161 12.86 0.51 0.61
C SER A 161 13.21 1.81 1.36
N PHE A 162 14.19 1.77 2.25
CA PHE A 162 14.67 2.95 2.97
C PHE A 162 15.22 4.02 2.02
N LEU A 163 16.10 3.63 1.10
CA LEU A 163 16.64 4.56 0.09
C LEU A 163 15.55 5.11 -0.84
N THR A 164 14.53 4.31 -1.13
CA THR A 164 13.40 4.75 -1.95
C THR A 164 12.59 5.82 -1.23
N ALA A 165 12.28 5.64 0.07
CA ALA A 165 11.56 6.65 0.85
C ALA A 165 12.31 7.98 0.89
N LEU A 166 13.61 7.94 1.14
CA LEU A 166 14.45 9.14 1.16
C LEU A 166 14.46 9.86 -0.21
N ARG A 167 14.62 9.10 -1.30
CA ARG A 167 14.58 9.66 -2.67
C ARG A 167 13.23 10.28 -3.00
N LEU A 168 12.14 9.64 -2.61
CA LEU A 168 10.79 10.18 -2.79
C LEU A 168 10.61 11.50 -2.04
N ARG A 169 11.14 11.61 -0.82
CA ARG A 169 11.05 12.83 -0.02
C ARG A 169 11.82 13.99 -0.63
N VAL A 170 13.01 13.71 -1.17
CA VAL A 170 13.91 14.75 -1.74
C VAL A 170 13.45 15.20 -3.14
N ARG A 171 12.90 14.28 -3.95
CA ARG A 171 12.52 14.57 -5.34
C ARG A 171 11.03 14.89 -5.53
N GLY A 172 10.20 14.64 -4.56
CA GLY A 172 8.77 14.89 -4.59
C GLY A 172 8.40 16.20 -3.96
#